data_97541fa0d059c02c9f5e1b4e5958a3c6
#
_entry.id   97541fa0d059c02c9f5e1b4e5958a3c6
#
_cell.length_a   1.000
_cell.length_b   1.000
_cell.length_c   1.000
_cell.angle_alpha   90.00
_cell.angle_beta   90.00
_cell.angle_gamma   90.00
#
_symmetry.space_group_name_H-M   'P 1'
#
loop_
_entity.id
_entity.type
_entity.pdbx_description
1 polymer ?
#
loop_
_entity_poly.entity_id
_entity_poly.type
_entity_poly.pdbx_seq_one_letter_code
_entity_poly.pdbx_strand_id
1 'polypeptide(L)'
;HWASGINGSVPLCENEKWVNKIQKEGKSAVLVNCNSGEGIKNAIAEIKKVYNNIKEQYKNKGRIGKSIRVMVLGIPNVGKSSFINRASKKVAAQVGNKPGVTRQKQWIRLEEGIELLDTPGVLWPKFGDEKVALNLAYTGTIKDDVLETIEVGFSLLKFLLKNNLNELIERYKLETEDVKQILDDSNLEENEKALEILHKIGRKRGAVISGGDIDEEKTAKIILDDFRSGKIG
;
A
#
# COMPACT_ATOMS: atom_id res chain seq x y z
N HIS A 1 1.19 -13.54 -12.89
CA HIS A 1 1.13 -13.79 -11.45
C HIS A 1 1.16 -12.46 -10.73
N TRP A 2 0.19 -12.19 -9.88
CA TRP A 2 0.06 -10.96 -9.11
C TRP A 2 0.26 -11.28 -7.64
N ALA A 3 1.12 -10.53 -6.96
CA ALA A 3 1.18 -10.51 -5.51
C ALA A 3 0.69 -9.12 -5.07
N SER A 4 -0.32 -9.07 -4.24
CA SER A 4 -0.76 -7.84 -3.58
C SER A 4 -0.06 -7.76 -2.23
N GLY A 5 0.76 -6.74 -2.03
CA GLY A 5 1.39 -6.43 -0.76
C GLY A 5 0.98 -5.03 -0.35
N ILE A 6 -0.12 -4.92 0.39
CA ILE A 6 -0.40 -3.73 1.20
C ILE A 6 -0.07 -4.13 2.63
N ASN A 7 0.75 -3.32 3.30
CA ASN A 7 1.17 -3.54 4.68
C ASN A 7 -0.02 -3.89 5.57
N GLY A 8 -0.21 -5.18 5.87
CA GLY A 8 -0.93 -5.76 6.99
C GLY A 8 -2.36 -5.33 7.34
N SER A 9 -2.94 -4.39 6.62
CA SER A 9 -4.14 -3.67 7.04
C SER A 9 -5.41 -3.95 6.24
N VAL A 10 -5.32 -4.75 5.18
CA VAL A 10 -6.53 -5.15 4.46
C VAL A 10 -7.12 -6.39 5.13
N PRO A 11 -8.41 -6.40 5.49
CA PRO A 11 -9.06 -7.58 6.07
C PRO A 11 -8.86 -8.83 5.20
N LEU A 12 -8.59 -9.97 5.82
CA LEU A 12 -8.36 -11.24 5.11
C LEU A 12 -9.49 -11.57 4.12
N CYS A 13 -10.74 -11.27 4.49
CA CYS A 13 -11.90 -11.51 3.64
C CYS A 13 -11.88 -10.73 2.32
N GLU A 14 -11.36 -9.50 2.31
CA GLU A 14 -11.20 -8.72 1.08
C GLU A 14 -10.08 -9.28 0.20
N ASN A 15 -8.97 -9.66 0.81
CA ASN A 15 -7.87 -10.30 0.10
C ASN A 15 -8.29 -11.62 -0.57
N GLU A 16 -9.13 -12.43 0.09
CA GLU A 16 -9.66 -13.68 -0.47
C GLU A 16 -10.58 -13.42 -1.67
N LYS A 17 -11.38 -12.37 -1.66
CA LYS A 17 -12.20 -11.98 -2.81
C LYS A 17 -11.34 -11.69 -4.04
N TRP A 18 -10.22 -10.98 -3.86
CA TRP A 18 -9.27 -10.71 -4.93
C TRP A 18 -8.56 -11.96 -5.43
N VAL A 19 -8.12 -12.85 -4.54
CA VAL A 19 -7.53 -14.15 -4.90
C VAL A 19 -8.51 -14.94 -5.77
N ASN A 20 -9.75 -15.08 -5.32
CA ASN A 20 -10.79 -15.81 -6.05
C ASN A 20 -11.08 -15.19 -7.42
N LYS A 21 -11.11 -13.86 -7.52
CA LYS A 21 -11.32 -13.15 -8.79
C LYS A 21 -10.18 -13.46 -9.79
N ILE A 22 -8.93 -13.36 -9.35
CA ILE A 22 -7.75 -13.60 -10.19
C ILE A 22 -7.68 -15.08 -10.62
N GLN A 23 -8.01 -16.01 -9.72
CA GLN A 23 -8.03 -17.44 -10.02
C GLN A 23 -9.12 -17.81 -11.03
N LYS A 24 -10.29 -17.17 -10.97
CA LYS A 24 -11.35 -17.34 -11.98
C LYS A 24 -10.92 -16.90 -13.38
N GLU A 25 -9.96 -15.99 -13.49
CA GLU A 25 -9.33 -15.60 -14.76
C GLU A 25 -8.24 -16.59 -15.23
N GLY A 26 -8.08 -17.73 -14.57
CA GLY A 26 -7.07 -18.74 -14.91
C GLY A 26 -5.64 -18.37 -14.53
N LYS A 27 -5.46 -17.39 -13.63
CA LYS A 27 -4.16 -16.94 -13.14
C LYS A 27 -3.90 -17.46 -11.73
N SER A 28 -2.63 -17.74 -11.38
CA SER A 28 -2.26 -18.05 -9.99
C SER A 28 -2.27 -16.79 -9.14
N ALA A 29 -2.83 -16.89 -7.95
CA ALA A 29 -2.81 -15.84 -6.95
C ALA A 29 -2.40 -16.40 -5.59
N VAL A 30 -1.50 -15.72 -4.89
CA VAL A 30 -0.98 -16.08 -3.57
C VAL A 30 -0.95 -14.84 -2.70
N LEU A 31 -1.53 -14.93 -1.51
CA LEU A 31 -1.39 -13.89 -0.49
C LEU A 31 -0.01 -13.97 0.17
N VAL A 32 0.60 -12.81 0.33
CA VAL A 32 1.94 -12.69 0.93
C VAL A 32 1.97 -11.52 1.91
N ASN A 33 2.43 -11.80 3.12
CA ASN A 33 2.77 -10.76 4.09
C ASN A 33 4.31 -10.69 4.21
N CYS A 34 4.90 -9.64 3.66
CA CYS A 34 6.35 -9.47 3.69
C CYS A 34 6.90 -9.13 5.09
N ASN A 35 6.08 -8.65 6.02
CA ASN A 35 6.51 -8.36 7.39
C ASN A 35 6.60 -9.63 8.24
N SER A 36 5.56 -10.48 8.22
CA SER A 36 5.54 -11.75 8.93
C SER A 36 6.31 -12.85 8.19
N GLY A 37 6.36 -12.79 6.86
CA GLY A 37 6.90 -13.83 5.98
C GLY A 37 5.87 -14.89 5.58
N GLU A 38 4.62 -14.70 5.98
CA GLU A 38 3.51 -15.57 5.60
C GLU A 38 3.30 -15.56 4.09
N GLY A 39 2.99 -16.71 3.50
CA GLY A 39 2.76 -16.88 2.07
C GLY A 39 4.01 -16.83 1.18
N ILE A 40 5.19 -16.40 1.68
CA ILE A 40 6.44 -16.33 0.89
C ILE A 40 6.81 -17.70 0.30
N LYS A 41 6.75 -18.76 1.10
CA LYS A 41 7.05 -20.13 0.64
C LYS A 41 6.10 -20.56 -0.48
N ASN A 42 4.82 -20.23 -0.36
CA ASN A 42 3.80 -20.54 -1.36
C ASN A 42 4.06 -19.78 -2.68
N ALA A 43 4.40 -18.50 -2.60
CA ALA A 43 4.76 -17.71 -3.77
C ALA A 43 6.01 -18.28 -4.48
N ILE A 44 7.04 -18.66 -3.72
CA ILE A 44 8.23 -19.31 -4.29
C ILE A 44 7.87 -20.66 -4.93
N ALA A 45 6.98 -21.44 -4.31
CA ALA A 45 6.53 -22.71 -4.87
C ALA A 45 5.80 -22.52 -6.22
N GLU A 46 4.98 -21.50 -6.34
CA GLU A 46 4.33 -21.16 -7.63
C GLU A 46 5.34 -20.73 -8.70
N ILE A 47 6.36 -19.93 -8.34
CA ILE A 47 7.45 -19.59 -9.26
C ILE A 47 8.19 -20.86 -9.71
N LYS A 48 8.45 -21.80 -8.81
CA LYS A 48 9.11 -23.06 -9.12
C LYS A 48 8.29 -23.98 -10.04
N LYS A 49 6.98 -24.03 -9.87
CA LYS A 49 6.11 -24.79 -10.79
C LYS A 49 6.28 -24.29 -12.22
N VAL A 50 6.20 -22.96 -12.42
CA VAL A 50 6.41 -22.35 -13.75
C VAL A 50 7.83 -22.61 -14.25
N TYR A 51 8.85 -22.50 -13.37
CA TYR A 51 10.23 -22.81 -13.71
C TYR A 51 10.38 -24.24 -14.25
N ASN A 52 9.85 -25.23 -13.53
CA ASN A 52 9.96 -26.64 -13.92
C ASN A 52 9.31 -26.91 -15.29
N ASN A 53 8.13 -26.36 -15.52
CA ASN A 53 7.43 -26.50 -16.80
C ASN A 53 8.26 -25.91 -17.96
N ILE A 54 8.85 -24.73 -17.77
CA ILE A 54 9.69 -24.10 -18.78
C ILE A 54 11.00 -24.87 -18.97
N LYS A 55 11.59 -25.38 -17.90
CA LYS A 55 12.82 -26.19 -17.93
C LYS A 55 12.62 -27.46 -18.75
N GLU A 56 11.50 -28.15 -18.58
CA GLU A 56 11.14 -29.33 -19.39
C GLU A 56 11.01 -28.99 -20.88
N GLN A 57 10.33 -27.88 -21.18
CA GLN A 57 10.21 -27.41 -22.57
C GLN A 57 11.57 -27.10 -23.21
N TYR A 58 12.51 -26.51 -22.44
CA TYR A 58 13.86 -26.23 -22.92
C TYR A 58 14.69 -27.51 -23.10
N LYS A 59 14.56 -28.47 -22.17
CA LYS A 59 15.21 -29.79 -22.26
C LYS A 59 14.80 -30.51 -23.55
N ASN A 60 13.50 -30.50 -23.88
CA ASN A 60 12.95 -31.10 -25.07
C ASN A 60 13.44 -30.42 -26.38
N LYS A 61 13.93 -29.17 -26.29
CA LYS A 61 14.54 -28.41 -27.36
C LYS A 61 16.08 -28.46 -27.35
N GLY A 62 16.68 -29.35 -26.58
CA GLY A 62 18.15 -29.50 -26.47
C GLY A 62 18.88 -28.35 -25.73
N ARG A 63 18.14 -27.48 -25.02
CA ARG A 63 18.72 -26.34 -24.30
C ARG A 63 18.82 -26.68 -22.81
N ILE A 64 20.04 -26.97 -22.35
CA ILE A 64 20.30 -27.35 -20.95
C ILE A 64 20.97 -26.17 -20.22
N GLY A 65 20.62 -25.97 -18.92
CA GLY A 65 21.37 -25.08 -18.00
C GLY A 65 21.01 -23.59 -18.08
N LYS A 66 19.93 -23.20 -18.78
CA LYS A 66 19.53 -21.79 -18.86
C LYS A 66 18.75 -21.34 -17.60
N SER A 67 19.22 -20.29 -16.95
CA SER A 67 18.49 -19.62 -15.86
C SER A 67 17.21 -18.97 -16.39
N ILE A 68 16.15 -19.03 -15.58
CA ILE A 68 14.89 -18.33 -15.86
C ILE A 68 14.88 -17.00 -15.10
N ARG A 69 14.47 -15.97 -15.81
CA ARG A 69 14.37 -14.61 -15.30
C ARG A 69 12.92 -14.27 -14.99
N VAL A 70 12.67 -13.91 -13.75
CA VAL A 70 11.35 -13.52 -13.24
C VAL A 70 11.38 -12.02 -12.95
N MET A 71 10.50 -11.26 -13.60
CA MET A 71 10.37 -9.83 -13.38
C MET A 71 9.33 -9.57 -12.29
N VAL A 72 9.68 -8.73 -11.30
CA VAL A 72 8.75 -8.29 -10.25
C VAL A 72 8.25 -6.90 -10.61
N LEU A 73 6.97 -6.81 -10.95
CA LEU A 73 6.29 -5.58 -11.38
C LEU A 73 5.26 -5.14 -10.35
N GLY A 74 5.02 -3.84 -10.30
CA GLY A 74 3.96 -3.23 -9.49
C GLY A 74 4.18 -1.73 -9.31
N ILE A 75 3.17 -1.06 -8.79
CA ILE A 75 3.23 0.36 -8.45
C ILE A 75 4.25 0.62 -7.32
N PRO A 76 4.68 1.86 -7.09
CA PRO A 76 5.58 2.17 -5.96
C PRO A 76 4.98 1.74 -4.61
N ASN A 77 5.83 1.47 -3.65
CA ASN A 77 5.51 1.15 -2.24
C ASN A 77 4.66 -0.10 -1.95
N VAL A 78 4.34 -0.93 -2.95
CA VAL A 78 3.56 -2.19 -2.73
C VAL A 78 4.38 -3.36 -2.18
N GLY A 79 5.62 -3.13 -1.76
CA GLY A 79 6.43 -4.17 -1.13
C GLY A 79 7.24 -5.06 -2.08
N LYS A 80 7.48 -4.65 -3.35
CA LYS A 80 8.30 -5.42 -4.31
C LYS A 80 9.67 -5.81 -3.76
N SER A 81 10.44 -4.82 -3.32
CA SER A 81 11.80 -5.06 -2.77
C SER A 81 11.74 -5.81 -1.45
N SER A 82 10.71 -5.61 -0.63
CA SER A 82 10.48 -6.39 0.60
C SER A 82 10.23 -7.86 0.28
N PHE A 83 9.40 -8.16 -0.73
CA PHE A 83 9.18 -9.52 -1.21
C PHE A 83 10.48 -10.15 -1.71
N ILE A 84 11.25 -9.45 -2.54
CA ILE A 84 12.51 -9.95 -3.10
C ILE A 84 13.51 -10.25 -1.99
N ASN A 85 13.68 -9.36 -1.02
CA ASN A 85 14.59 -9.57 0.12
C ASN A 85 14.17 -10.79 0.96
N ARG A 86 12.88 -10.92 1.22
CA ARG A 86 12.36 -12.05 1.98
C ARG A 86 12.50 -13.36 1.21
N ALA A 87 12.20 -13.36 -0.08
CA ALA A 87 12.32 -14.54 -0.95
C ALA A 87 13.76 -15.01 -1.12
N SER A 88 14.71 -14.08 -1.30
CA SER A 88 16.13 -14.38 -1.47
C SER A 88 16.84 -14.68 -0.13
N LYS A 89 16.18 -14.51 1.00
CA LYS A 89 16.77 -14.61 2.36
C LYS A 89 18.00 -13.71 2.57
N LYS A 90 18.13 -12.65 1.79
CA LYS A 90 19.23 -11.70 1.83
C LYS A 90 18.68 -10.28 1.72
N VAL A 91 19.37 -9.33 2.34
CA VAL A 91 19.11 -7.91 2.10
C VAL A 91 19.80 -7.53 0.79
N ALA A 92 19.16 -7.85 -0.32
CA ALA A 92 19.71 -7.66 -1.65
C ALA A 92 19.12 -6.45 -2.39
N ALA A 93 17.94 -6.00 -1.98
CA ALA A 93 17.25 -4.84 -2.55
C ALA A 93 17.08 -3.73 -1.50
N GLN A 94 17.19 -2.48 -1.92
CA GLN A 94 16.92 -1.34 -1.04
C GLN A 94 15.43 -1.25 -0.73
N VAL A 95 15.08 -1.10 0.54
CA VAL A 95 13.71 -0.99 1.04
C VAL A 95 13.54 0.37 1.71
N GLY A 96 12.43 1.02 1.46
CA GLY A 96 12.06 2.27 2.13
C GLY A 96 10.58 2.60 1.90
N ASN A 97 10.03 3.39 2.80
CA ASN A 97 8.61 3.77 2.78
C ASN A 97 8.31 4.94 1.81
N LYS A 98 9.34 5.45 1.12
CA LYS A 98 9.18 6.55 0.16
C LYS A 98 9.11 6.04 -1.28
N PRO A 99 8.28 6.63 -2.15
CA PRO A 99 8.25 6.31 -3.57
C PRO A 99 9.62 6.52 -4.23
N GLY A 100 10.02 5.59 -5.11
CA GLY A 100 11.27 5.69 -5.88
C GLY A 100 12.53 5.25 -5.14
N VAL A 101 12.43 4.42 -4.10
CA VAL A 101 13.59 3.83 -3.39
C VAL A 101 14.42 2.96 -4.34
N THR A 102 13.77 2.10 -5.13
CA THR A 102 14.44 1.33 -6.18
C THR A 102 14.63 2.23 -7.41
N ARG A 103 15.86 2.73 -7.60
CA ARG A 103 16.19 3.65 -8.70
C ARG A 103 16.69 2.95 -9.95
N GLN A 104 17.27 1.77 -9.81
CA GLN A 104 17.88 1.00 -10.89
C GLN A 104 17.39 -0.44 -10.87
N LYS A 105 17.32 -1.05 -12.05
CA LYS A 105 17.04 -2.47 -12.21
C LYS A 105 18.21 -3.29 -11.70
N GLN A 106 17.93 -4.29 -10.86
CA GLN A 106 18.97 -5.20 -10.38
C GLN A 106 18.48 -6.66 -10.43
N TRP A 107 19.42 -7.56 -10.78
CA TRP A 107 19.17 -8.99 -10.77
C TRP A 107 19.58 -9.58 -9.43
N ILE A 108 18.67 -10.31 -8.83
CA ILE A 108 18.85 -10.95 -7.53
C ILE A 108 18.60 -12.44 -7.69
N ARG A 109 19.60 -13.25 -7.37
CA ARG A 109 19.49 -14.71 -7.43
C ARG A 109 18.57 -15.19 -6.30
N LEU A 110 17.48 -15.85 -6.65
CA LEU A 110 16.56 -16.47 -5.71
C LEU A 110 17.09 -17.85 -5.29
N GLU A 111 17.31 -18.70 -6.27
CA GLU A 111 17.87 -20.06 -6.15
C GLU A 111 18.63 -20.41 -7.42
N GLU A 112 19.22 -21.63 -7.46
CA GLU A 112 19.89 -22.09 -8.67
C GLU A 112 18.94 -22.13 -9.86
N GLY A 113 19.30 -21.41 -10.91
CA GLY A 113 18.52 -21.29 -12.14
C GLY A 113 17.33 -20.31 -12.10
N ILE A 114 17.10 -19.56 -11.01
CA ILE A 114 16.05 -18.53 -10.93
C ILE A 114 16.65 -17.19 -10.49
N GLU A 115 16.48 -16.19 -11.33
CA GLU A 115 16.89 -14.80 -11.07
C GLU A 115 15.65 -13.90 -11.00
N LEU A 116 15.53 -13.08 -9.95
CA LEU A 116 14.49 -12.04 -9.83
C LEU A 116 15.04 -10.71 -10.31
N LEU A 117 14.26 -10.00 -11.12
CA LEU A 117 14.54 -8.62 -11.48
C LEU A 117 13.72 -7.68 -10.58
N ASP A 118 14.40 -6.94 -9.72
CA ASP A 118 13.78 -5.81 -9.02
C ASP A 118 13.66 -4.62 -9.98
N THR A 119 12.46 -4.10 -10.09
CA THR A 119 12.16 -2.98 -10.96
C THR A 119 11.66 -1.78 -10.15
N PRO A 120 12.01 -0.55 -10.55
CA PRO A 120 11.35 0.63 -10.03
C PRO A 120 9.84 0.50 -10.14
N GLY A 121 9.12 1.06 -9.17
CA GLY A 121 7.65 1.13 -9.25
C GLY A 121 7.23 1.93 -10.47
N VAL A 122 6.24 1.41 -11.19
CA VAL A 122 5.73 2.04 -12.41
C VAL A 122 4.33 2.57 -12.13
N LEU A 123 4.12 3.85 -12.41
CA LEU A 123 2.82 4.51 -12.41
C LEU A 123 2.45 4.93 -13.82
N TRP A 124 1.15 5.06 -14.08
CA TRP A 124 0.67 5.65 -15.33
C TRP A 124 1.08 7.13 -15.42
N PRO A 125 1.43 7.63 -16.61
CA PRO A 125 1.79 9.03 -16.80
C PRO A 125 0.63 10.00 -16.56
N LYS A 126 -0.62 9.54 -16.75
CA LYS A 126 -1.86 10.29 -16.50
C LYS A 126 -2.88 9.40 -15.84
N PHE A 127 -3.48 9.89 -14.76
CA PHE A 127 -4.64 9.26 -14.15
C PHE A 127 -5.90 9.78 -14.86
N GLY A 128 -6.66 8.89 -15.47
CA GLY A 128 -7.92 9.26 -16.15
C GLY A 128 -9.07 9.53 -15.18
N ASP A 129 -8.90 9.14 -13.91
CA ASP A 129 -9.89 9.26 -12.85
C ASP A 129 -9.23 9.87 -11.61
N GLU A 130 -9.75 11.01 -11.17
CA GLU A 130 -9.30 11.73 -9.97
C GLU A 130 -9.40 10.86 -8.71
N LYS A 131 -10.44 10.04 -8.60
CA LYS A 131 -10.61 9.11 -7.50
C LYS A 131 -9.48 8.07 -7.41
N VAL A 132 -9.00 7.60 -8.56
CA VAL A 132 -7.84 6.70 -8.61
C VAL A 132 -6.58 7.42 -8.16
N ALA A 133 -6.37 8.66 -8.60
CA ALA A 133 -5.24 9.47 -8.17
C ALA A 133 -5.23 9.71 -6.67
N LEU A 134 -6.39 10.06 -6.07
CA LEU A 134 -6.54 10.23 -4.63
C LEU A 134 -6.25 8.95 -3.86
N ASN A 135 -6.78 7.80 -4.28
CA ASN A 135 -6.50 6.52 -3.63
C ASN A 135 -5.01 6.16 -3.66
N LEU A 136 -4.32 6.46 -4.76
CA LEU A 136 -2.87 6.26 -4.87
C LEU A 136 -2.09 7.23 -3.96
N ALA A 137 -2.60 8.45 -3.76
CA ALA A 137 -2.05 9.42 -2.83
C ALA A 137 -2.24 8.98 -1.37
N TYR A 138 -3.44 8.53 -1.00
CA TYR A 138 -3.73 8.02 0.35
C TYR A 138 -2.80 6.87 0.74
N THR A 139 -2.55 5.95 -0.17
CA THR A 139 -1.65 4.80 0.06
C THR A 139 -0.15 5.14 -0.03
N GLY A 140 0.22 6.40 -0.27
CA GLY A 140 1.62 6.83 -0.40
C GLY A 140 2.32 6.31 -1.65
N THR A 141 1.55 5.92 -2.67
CA THR A 141 2.09 5.44 -3.96
C THR A 141 2.64 6.60 -4.79
N ILE A 142 2.02 7.77 -4.68
CA ILE A 142 2.49 9.04 -5.24
C ILE A 142 3.35 9.75 -4.17
N LYS A 143 4.39 10.46 -4.59
CA LYS A 143 5.24 11.23 -3.68
C LYS A 143 4.47 12.38 -3.06
N ASP A 144 4.59 12.54 -1.75
CA ASP A 144 3.98 13.66 -1.03
C ASP A 144 4.55 15.03 -1.48
N ASP A 145 5.79 15.05 -1.99
CA ASP A 145 6.44 16.27 -2.56
C ASP A 145 5.71 16.82 -3.80
N VAL A 146 4.85 16.05 -4.44
CA VAL A 146 4.11 16.41 -5.66
C VAL A 146 2.70 16.88 -5.33
N LEU A 147 2.21 16.58 -4.13
CA LEU A 147 0.86 16.90 -3.66
C LEU A 147 0.94 17.68 -2.37
N GLU A 148 0.06 18.65 -2.18
CA GLU A 148 -0.08 19.33 -0.91
C GLU A 148 -0.58 18.34 0.15
N THR A 149 0.25 18.05 1.14
CA THR A 149 -0.05 17.06 2.20
C THR A 149 -1.36 17.38 2.93
N ILE A 150 -1.65 18.66 3.11
CA ILE A 150 -2.90 19.12 3.74
C ILE A 150 -4.11 18.69 2.91
N GLU A 151 -4.11 18.96 1.61
CA GLU A 151 -5.24 18.64 0.72
C GLU A 151 -5.51 17.13 0.69
N VAL A 152 -4.46 16.34 0.55
CA VAL A 152 -4.58 14.86 0.53
C VAL A 152 -5.07 14.33 1.87
N GLY A 153 -4.52 14.81 3.00
CA GLY A 153 -4.94 14.40 4.32
C GLY A 153 -6.36 14.83 4.66
N PHE A 154 -6.76 16.03 4.25
CA PHE A 154 -8.13 16.52 4.42
C PHE A 154 -9.13 15.73 3.57
N SER A 155 -8.78 15.43 2.32
CA SER A 155 -9.58 14.59 1.45
C SER A 155 -9.72 13.16 2.01
N LEU A 156 -8.64 12.59 2.57
CA LEU A 156 -8.70 11.31 3.26
C LEU A 156 -9.60 11.36 4.48
N LEU A 157 -9.54 12.43 5.29
CA LEU A 157 -10.40 12.59 6.45
C LEU A 157 -11.88 12.58 6.04
N LYS A 158 -12.26 13.31 4.99
CA LYS A 158 -13.64 13.28 4.46
C LYS A 158 -14.05 11.87 4.03
N PHE A 159 -13.17 11.15 3.38
CA PHE A 159 -13.41 9.75 3.02
C PHE A 159 -13.65 8.87 4.25
N LEU A 160 -12.82 9.01 5.28
CA LEU A 160 -12.92 8.22 6.52
C LEU A 160 -14.17 8.56 7.33
N LEU A 161 -14.54 9.83 7.41
CA LEU A 161 -15.80 10.26 8.06
C LEU A 161 -17.02 9.60 7.45
N LYS A 162 -17.00 9.37 6.13
CA LYS A 162 -18.10 8.78 5.39
C LYS A 162 -18.12 7.24 5.47
N ASN A 163 -16.96 6.60 5.53
CA ASN A 163 -16.85 5.14 5.36
C ASN A 163 -16.37 4.40 6.61
N ASN A 164 -15.56 5.05 7.48
CA ASN A 164 -14.86 4.43 8.59
C ASN A 164 -14.97 5.26 9.89
N LEU A 165 -16.12 5.87 10.13
CA LEU A 165 -16.32 6.82 11.23
C LEU A 165 -15.99 6.22 12.61
N ASN A 166 -16.44 5.00 12.89
CA ASN A 166 -16.23 4.35 14.18
C ASN A 166 -14.75 4.10 14.46
N GLU A 167 -14.00 3.63 13.46
CA GLU A 167 -12.56 3.39 13.58
C GLU A 167 -11.79 4.71 13.82
N LEU A 168 -12.22 5.79 13.16
CA LEU A 168 -11.64 7.11 13.34
C LEU A 168 -11.90 7.64 14.76
N ILE A 169 -13.11 7.53 15.28
CA ILE A 169 -13.49 7.91 16.64
C ILE A 169 -12.63 7.13 17.66
N GLU A 170 -12.57 5.81 17.53
CA GLU A 170 -11.79 4.95 18.41
C GLU A 170 -10.29 5.28 18.38
N ARG A 171 -9.73 5.42 17.18
CA ARG A 171 -8.31 5.69 16.98
C ARG A 171 -7.86 6.98 17.61
N TYR A 172 -8.64 8.06 17.49
CA TYR A 172 -8.30 9.39 18.00
C TYR A 172 -8.93 9.68 19.34
N LYS A 173 -9.69 8.74 19.91
CA LYS A 173 -10.41 8.89 21.20
C LYS A 173 -11.26 10.17 21.21
N LEU A 174 -12.04 10.34 20.14
CA LEU A 174 -12.98 11.43 20.03
C LEU A 174 -14.25 11.10 20.80
N GLU A 175 -14.92 12.13 21.32
CA GLU A 175 -16.24 11.94 21.93
C GLU A 175 -17.28 11.72 20.83
N THR A 176 -17.95 10.57 20.87
CA THR A 176 -18.89 10.17 19.81
C THR A 176 -20.02 11.18 19.62
N GLU A 177 -20.55 11.70 20.72
CA GLU A 177 -21.66 12.67 20.70
C GLU A 177 -21.23 14.01 20.08
N ASP A 178 -20.01 14.47 20.37
CA ASP A 178 -19.44 15.68 19.77
C ASP A 178 -19.28 15.54 18.26
N VAL A 179 -18.78 14.38 17.82
CA VAL A 179 -18.59 14.12 16.38
C VAL A 179 -19.92 14.07 15.66
N LYS A 180 -20.92 13.40 16.24
CA LYS A 180 -22.28 13.36 15.67
C LYS A 180 -22.89 14.74 15.59
N GLN A 181 -22.78 15.54 16.66
CA GLN A 181 -23.31 16.90 16.69
C GLN A 181 -22.74 17.75 15.53
N ILE A 182 -21.42 17.67 15.29
CA ILE A 182 -20.79 18.37 14.17
C ILE A 182 -21.30 17.84 12.81
N LEU A 183 -21.40 16.53 12.66
CA LEU A 183 -21.85 15.93 11.39
C LEU A 183 -23.32 16.22 11.07
N ASP A 184 -24.15 16.32 12.10
CA ASP A 184 -25.60 16.58 11.97
C ASP A 184 -25.95 18.07 11.93
N ASP A 185 -24.99 18.98 12.15
CA ASP A 185 -25.24 20.44 12.10
C ASP A 185 -25.53 20.86 10.65
N SER A 186 -26.77 21.31 10.42
CA SER A 186 -27.23 21.77 9.12
C SER A 186 -26.68 23.16 8.71
N ASN A 187 -26.07 23.90 9.64
CA ASN A 187 -25.51 25.22 9.37
C ASN A 187 -24.06 25.13 8.84
N LEU A 188 -23.41 23.97 8.98
CA LEU A 188 -22.03 23.75 8.55
C LEU A 188 -22.00 23.05 7.20
N GLU A 189 -21.12 23.50 6.31
CA GLU A 189 -20.83 22.81 5.07
C GLU A 189 -19.94 21.57 5.32
N GLU A 190 -19.90 20.63 4.37
CA GLU A 190 -19.11 19.39 4.49
C GLU A 190 -17.64 19.64 4.80
N ASN A 191 -17.07 20.70 4.21
CA ASN A 191 -15.69 21.07 4.46
C ASN A 191 -15.49 21.63 5.88
N GLU A 192 -16.42 22.42 6.38
CA GLU A 192 -16.37 23.01 7.73
C GLU A 192 -16.46 21.90 8.79
N LYS A 193 -17.39 20.94 8.61
CA LYS A 193 -17.50 19.76 9.47
C LYS A 193 -16.20 18.96 9.53
N ALA A 194 -15.59 18.72 8.38
CA ALA A 194 -14.32 18.00 8.32
C ALA A 194 -13.18 18.78 8.99
N LEU A 195 -13.16 20.10 8.84
CA LEU A 195 -12.15 20.98 9.47
C LEU A 195 -12.27 20.96 11.00
N GLU A 196 -13.48 21.06 11.53
CA GLU A 196 -13.71 20.98 12.97
C GLU A 196 -13.23 19.65 13.56
N ILE A 197 -13.50 18.54 12.85
CA ILE A 197 -13.05 17.21 13.28
C ILE A 197 -11.52 17.10 13.17
N LEU A 198 -10.92 17.65 12.10
CA LEU A 198 -9.46 17.73 11.98
C LEU A 198 -8.84 18.47 13.17
N HIS A 199 -9.43 19.58 13.58
CA HIS A 199 -8.98 20.35 14.74
C HIS A 199 -9.12 19.55 16.05
N LYS A 200 -10.21 18.78 16.22
CA LYS A 200 -10.35 17.88 17.38
C LYS A 200 -9.25 16.79 17.38
N ILE A 201 -8.96 16.20 16.23
CA ILE A 201 -7.87 15.22 16.09
C ILE A 201 -6.53 15.87 16.43
N GLY A 202 -6.24 17.06 15.90
CA GLY A 202 -5.01 17.79 16.15
C GLY A 202 -4.79 18.06 17.63
N ARG A 203 -5.81 18.51 18.35
CA ARG A 203 -5.76 18.70 19.83
C ARG A 203 -5.46 17.38 20.55
N LYS A 204 -6.14 16.30 20.22
CA LYS A 204 -5.91 14.98 20.85
C LYS A 204 -4.50 14.42 20.56
N ARG A 205 -3.90 14.80 19.45
CA ARG A 205 -2.54 14.37 19.03
C ARG A 205 -1.43 15.35 19.39
N GLY A 206 -1.76 16.49 20.00
CA GLY A 206 -0.77 17.50 20.35
C GLY A 206 -0.15 18.17 19.11
N ALA A 207 -0.89 18.25 18.01
CA ALA A 207 -0.50 19.00 16.83
C ALA A 207 -0.95 20.45 16.98
N VAL A 208 -0.26 21.20 17.85
CA VAL A 208 -0.57 22.58 18.21
C VAL A 208 0.65 23.43 17.92
N ILE A 209 0.44 24.64 17.37
CA ILE A 209 1.45 25.67 17.14
C ILE A 209 1.47 26.71 18.29
N SER A 210 2.44 27.59 18.27
CA SER A 210 2.51 28.73 19.21
C SER A 210 1.24 29.58 19.10
N GLY A 211 0.56 29.80 20.23
CA GLY A 211 -0.73 30.52 20.24
C GLY A 211 -1.92 29.62 20.52
N GLY A 212 -1.77 28.31 20.45
CA GLY A 212 -2.84 27.35 20.77
C GLY A 212 -3.66 26.90 19.55
N ASP A 213 -3.32 27.41 18.37
CA ASP A 213 -3.95 27.01 17.11
C ASP A 213 -3.49 25.61 16.66
N ILE A 214 -4.29 24.97 15.84
CA ILE A 214 -3.99 23.63 15.34
C ILE A 214 -3.03 23.69 14.16
N ASP A 215 -2.01 22.87 14.20
CA ASP A 215 -1.14 22.57 13.07
C ASP A 215 -1.85 21.59 12.14
N GLU A 216 -2.55 22.15 11.15
CA GLU A 216 -3.36 21.39 10.18
C GLU A 216 -2.48 20.49 9.33
N GLU A 217 -1.30 20.95 8.90
CA GLU A 217 -0.38 20.14 8.09
C GLU A 217 0.12 18.92 8.87
N LYS A 218 0.55 19.12 10.10
CA LYS A 218 0.98 18.04 11.00
C LYS A 218 -0.17 17.09 11.29
N THR A 219 -1.40 17.61 11.47
CA THR A 219 -2.59 16.78 11.72
C THR A 219 -2.94 15.95 10.49
N ALA A 220 -2.96 16.55 9.31
CA ALA A 220 -3.18 15.85 8.04
C ALA A 220 -2.15 14.73 7.81
N LYS A 221 -0.88 15.01 8.10
CA LYS A 221 0.19 14.02 8.04
C LYS A 221 -0.01 12.86 9.02
N ILE A 222 -0.43 13.13 10.25
CA ILE A 222 -0.76 12.08 11.25
C ILE A 222 -1.87 11.16 10.70
N ILE A 223 -2.91 11.71 10.11
CA ILE A 223 -4.02 10.94 9.53
C ILE A 223 -3.52 10.05 8.38
N LEU A 224 -2.71 10.60 7.47
CA LEU A 224 -2.11 9.85 6.37
C LEU A 224 -1.19 8.73 6.85
N ASP A 225 -0.34 9.00 7.85
CA ASP A 225 0.58 8.01 8.41
C ASP A 225 -0.18 6.88 9.15
N ASP A 226 -1.25 7.22 9.87
CA ASP A 226 -2.09 6.23 10.55
C ASP A 226 -2.86 5.36 9.53
N PHE A 227 -3.38 5.94 8.45
CA PHE A 227 -4.01 5.19 7.36
C PHE A 227 -2.99 4.27 6.65
N ARG A 228 -1.84 4.81 6.25
CA ARG A 228 -0.77 4.06 5.56
C ARG A 228 -0.16 2.95 6.41
N SER A 229 -0.22 3.07 7.73
CA SER A 229 0.22 2.03 8.67
C SER A 229 -0.88 1.07 9.07
N GLY A 230 -2.10 1.23 8.55
CA GLY A 230 -3.24 0.36 8.82
C GLY A 230 -3.79 0.45 10.23
N LYS A 231 -3.70 1.61 10.84
CA LYS A 231 -4.29 1.90 12.16
C LYS A 231 -5.71 2.46 12.06
N ILE A 232 -6.11 2.88 10.87
CA ILE A 232 -7.45 3.32 10.46
C ILE A 232 -7.69 2.93 9.00
N GLY A 233 -8.93 2.60 8.64
CA GLY A 233 -9.36 2.32 7.26
C GLY A 233 -9.54 0.86 6.91
#